data_4bfcf766f4af1467ce46863ea8b55498
#
_entry.id   4bfcf766f4af1467ce46863ea8b55498
#
_cell.length_a   1.000
_cell.length_b   1.000
_cell.length_c   1.000
_cell.angle_alpha   90.00
_cell.angle_beta   90.00
_cell.angle_gamma   90.00
#
_symmetry.space_group_name_H-M   'P 1'
#
loop_
_entity.id
_entity.type
_entity.pdbx_description
1 polymer ?
#
loop_
_entity_poly.entity_id
_entity_poly.type
_entity_poly.pdbx_seq_one_letter_code
_entity_poly.pdbx_strand_id
1 'polypeptide(L)'
;MNSDQITIDNRGVLGHPKGLMYLFFAELWERFSFYGMKALLVLYMTKHLLYSDKASFGIMAAYMSLVYVTPLIGGIIADKYIGYRNSIVMGGILMAAGHFFLTIETPLFFYGSLALIIVGNGFFKPNISTLLGSLYEKADKRRDAGFTIFYLGINVGAASAPLICAWFAELYGWHYGFLLAGVGMLIGILVFIRGEKNNVFRDKGRVPNELNYKKKIRGLNQGGQIWCMAILSVPVFALIVKFHEFEHYLVWIATLFLGGYMMYILKNVS
;
A
#
# COMPACT_ATOMS: atom_id res chain seq x y z
N MET A 1 -5.39 -11.06 46.12
CA MET A 1 -6.35 -10.34 45.23
C MET A 1 -6.03 -10.75 43.82
N ASN A 2 -6.98 -11.48 43.19
CA ASN A 2 -6.77 -12.20 41.94
C ASN A 2 -6.46 -11.28 40.77
N SER A 3 -5.32 -11.54 40.11
CA SER A 3 -4.92 -10.96 38.81
C SER A 3 -5.69 -11.52 37.62
N ASP A 4 -6.81 -12.22 37.83
CA ASP A 4 -7.53 -13.00 36.79
C ASP A 4 -8.77 -12.28 36.23
N GLN A 5 -8.92 -11.00 36.44
CA GLN A 5 -10.04 -10.26 35.91
C GLN A 5 -9.55 -9.08 35.09
N ILE A 6 -9.42 -9.27 33.82
CA ILE A 6 -9.83 -8.50 32.64
C ILE A 6 -9.18 -9.15 31.40
N THR A 7 -9.44 -10.40 31.15
CA THR A 7 -9.42 -10.90 29.78
C THR A 7 -10.72 -10.50 29.10
N ILE A 8 -10.85 -9.24 28.73
CA ILE A 8 -11.86 -8.84 27.78
C ILE A 8 -11.71 -9.77 26.59
N ASP A 9 -12.72 -10.60 26.35
CA ASP A 9 -12.72 -11.59 25.29
C ASP A 9 -12.50 -10.89 23.93
N ASN A 10 -11.23 -10.85 23.49
CA ASN A 10 -10.81 -10.25 22.24
C ASN A 10 -10.83 -11.27 21.10
N ARG A 11 -11.45 -12.43 21.33
CA ARG A 11 -11.58 -13.46 20.32
C ARG A 11 -12.64 -13.04 19.30
N GLY A 12 -12.20 -12.94 18.06
CA GLY A 12 -13.06 -12.76 16.91
C GLY A 12 -13.42 -14.10 16.29
N VAL A 13 -13.63 -14.08 14.99
CA VAL A 13 -13.97 -15.26 14.20
C VAL A 13 -12.87 -16.32 14.33
N LEU A 14 -13.25 -17.59 14.52
CA LEU A 14 -12.35 -18.73 14.67
C LEU A 14 -11.32 -18.60 15.81
N GLY A 15 -11.63 -17.81 16.83
CA GLY A 15 -10.74 -17.62 17.99
C GLY A 15 -9.54 -16.70 17.75
N HIS A 16 -9.42 -16.07 16.59
CA HIS A 16 -8.38 -15.09 16.25
C HIS A 16 -8.69 -13.71 16.84
N PRO A 17 -7.69 -12.80 16.94
CA PRO A 17 -7.94 -11.40 17.31
C PRO A 17 -8.97 -10.74 16.38
N LYS A 18 -9.89 -9.93 16.95
CA LYS A 18 -10.94 -9.23 16.17
C LYS A 18 -10.37 -8.39 15.03
N GLY A 19 -9.17 -7.84 15.21
CA GLY A 19 -8.48 -7.05 14.18
C GLY A 19 -8.15 -7.81 12.90
N LEU A 20 -8.00 -9.15 12.96
CA LEU A 20 -7.68 -9.96 11.79
C LEU A 20 -8.70 -9.76 10.66
N MET A 21 -9.99 -9.79 10.94
CA MET A 21 -11.02 -9.67 9.90
C MET A 21 -11.05 -8.27 9.27
N TYR A 22 -10.79 -7.23 10.06
CA TYR A 22 -10.69 -5.87 9.51
C TYR A 22 -9.47 -5.73 8.58
N LEU A 23 -8.32 -6.33 8.95
CA LEU A 23 -7.14 -6.34 8.09
C LEU A 23 -7.32 -7.22 6.86
N PHE A 24 -7.98 -8.38 7.01
CA PHE A 24 -8.36 -9.26 5.89
C PHE A 24 -9.16 -8.50 4.82
N PHE A 25 -10.26 -7.84 5.22
CA PHE A 25 -11.10 -7.11 4.28
C PHE A 25 -10.40 -5.86 3.73
N ALA A 26 -9.63 -5.14 4.54
CA ALA A 26 -8.86 -4.00 4.06
C ALA A 26 -7.84 -4.40 2.99
N GLU A 27 -7.12 -5.50 3.21
CA GLU A 27 -6.17 -6.04 2.23
C GLU A 27 -6.87 -6.64 1.00
N LEU A 28 -8.00 -7.35 1.18
CA LEU A 28 -8.78 -7.89 0.08
C LEU A 28 -9.16 -6.78 -0.91
N TRP A 29 -9.72 -5.69 -0.40
CA TRP A 29 -10.15 -4.56 -1.23
C TRP A 29 -8.98 -3.79 -1.83
N GLU A 30 -7.86 -3.69 -1.12
CA GLU A 30 -6.64 -3.10 -1.66
C GLU A 30 -6.09 -3.98 -2.79
N ARG A 31 -6.04 -5.30 -2.62
CA ARG A 31 -5.64 -6.22 -3.67
C ARG A 31 -6.60 -6.19 -4.86
N PHE A 32 -7.90 -6.14 -4.61
CA PHE A 32 -8.90 -5.92 -5.66
C PHE A 32 -8.58 -4.65 -6.46
N SER A 33 -8.35 -3.55 -5.80
CA SER A 33 -7.99 -2.27 -6.41
C SER A 33 -6.73 -2.38 -7.27
N PHE A 34 -5.66 -2.91 -6.70
CA PHE A 34 -4.36 -3.04 -7.36
C PHE A 34 -4.40 -3.95 -8.58
N TYR A 35 -4.94 -5.16 -8.44
CA TYR A 35 -4.96 -6.14 -9.53
C TYR A 35 -6.00 -5.79 -10.60
N GLY A 36 -7.12 -5.15 -10.24
CA GLY A 36 -8.09 -4.63 -11.19
C GLY A 36 -7.48 -3.57 -12.10
N MET A 37 -6.82 -2.56 -11.53
CA MET A 37 -6.10 -1.56 -12.28
C MET A 37 -4.98 -2.17 -13.13
N LYS A 38 -4.16 -3.06 -12.54
CA LYS A 38 -3.04 -3.69 -13.22
C LYS A 38 -3.47 -4.47 -14.45
N ALA A 39 -4.58 -5.19 -14.40
CA ALA A 39 -5.11 -5.96 -15.52
C ALA A 39 -5.54 -5.07 -16.70
N LEU A 40 -6.02 -3.87 -16.42
CA LEU A 40 -6.45 -2.91 -17.42
C LEU A 40 -5.30 -2.07 -18.00
N LEU A 41 -4.23 -1.83 -17.21
CA LEU A 41 -3.26 -0.78 -17.48
C LEU A 41 -2.56 -0.93 -18.84
N VAL A 42 -2.05 -2.13 -19.17
CA VAL A 42 -1.37 -2.34 -20.47
C VAL A 42 -2.35 -2.24 -21.63
N LEU A 43 -3.54 -2.81 -21.49
CA LEU A 43 -4.57 -2.73 -22.52
C LEU A 43 -5.05 -1.28 -22.73
N TYR A 44 -5.20 -0.52 -21.65
CA TYR A 44 -5.53 0.89 -21.71
C TYR A 44 -4.46 1.70 -22.48
N MET A 45 -3.17 1.47 -22.17
CA MET A 45 -2.07 2.13 -22.87
C MET A 45 -2.04 1.79 -24.37
N THR A 46 -2.20 0.51 -24.73
CA THR A 46 -2.09 0.08 -26.13
C THR A 46 -3.35 0.35 -26.96
N LYS A 47 -4.54 0.17 -26.38
CA LYS A 47 -5.81 0.27 -27.10
C LYS A 47 -6.46 1.65 -27.05
N HIS A 48 -6.28 2.38 -25.96
CA HIS A 48 -6.90 3.69 -25.76
C HIS A 48 -5.91 4.85 -25.92
N LEU A 49 -4.74 4.79 -25.26
CA LEU A 49 -3.71 5.82 -25.41
C LEU A 49 -2.86 5.65 -26.67
N LEU A 50 -3.01 4.54 -27.38
CA LEU A 50 -2.31 4.21 -28.63
C LEU A 50 -0.77 4.22 -28.48
N TYR A 51 -0.27 3.89 -27.31
CA TYR A 51 1.16 3.71 -27.07
C TYR A 51 1.65 2.42 -27.74
N SER A 52 2.91 2.42 -28.21
CA SER A 52 3.53 1.18 -28.69
C SER A 52 3.63 0.14 -27.57
N ASP A 53 3.66 -1.14 -27.94
CA ASP A 53 3.84 -2.23 -26.98
C ASP A 53 5.11 -2.04 -26.17
N LYS A 54 6.22 -1.62 -26.82
CA LYS A 54 7.51 -1.34 -26.14
C LYS A 54 7.35 -0.27 -25.07
N ALA A 55 6.68 0.84 -25.35
CA ALA A 55 6.45 1.90 -24.38
C ALA A 55 5.52 1.44 -23.25
N SER A 56 4.44 0.72 -23.58
CA SER A 56 3.46 0.23 -22.60
C SER A 56 4.08 -0.77 -21.61
N PHE A 57 4.87 -1.72 -22.10
CA PHE A 57 5.58 -2.66 -21.23
C PHE A 57 6.70 -1.98 -20.43
N GLY A 58 7.39 -0.98 -21.00
CA GLY A 58 8.39 -0.20 -20.29
C GLY A 58 7.78 0.60 -19.14
N ILE A 59 6.67 1.30 -19.38
CA ILE A 59 5.92 2.01 -18.32
C ILE A 59 5.47 1.03 -17.24
N MET A 60 4.94 -0.13 -17.63
CA MET A 60 4.50 -1.17 -16.69
C MET A 60 5.66 -1.70 -15.86
N ALA A 61 6.83 -1.94 -16.45
CA ALA A 61 8.02 -2.40 -15.76
C ALA A 61 8.50 -1.37 -14.73
N ALA A 62 8.64 -0.09 -15.12
CA ALA A 62 9.02 1.00 -14.24
C ALA A 62 8.03 1.15 -13.06
N TYR A 63 6.74 1.13 -13.34
CA TYR A 63 5.69 1.17 -12.33
C TYR A 63 5.83 0.02 -11.33
N MET A 64 5.98 -1.22 -11.81
CA MET A 64 6.09 -2.40 -10.94
C MET A 64 7.37 -2.39 -10.12
N SER A 65 8.51 -2.02 -10.70
CA SER A 65 9.79 -1.89 -9.98
C SER A 65 9.66 -0.94 -8.80
N LEU A 66 9.06 0.24 -9.01
CA LEU A 66 8.87 1.24 -7.96
C LEU A 66 7.87 0.78 -6.89
N VAL A 67 6.80 0.08 -7.27
CA VAL A 67 5.82 -0.52 -6.33
C VAL A 67 6.49 -1.52 -5.38
N TYR A 68 7.55 -2.23 -5.83
CA TYR A 68 8.30 -3.15 -4.96
C TYR A 68 9.40 -2.47 -4.14
N VAL A 69 9.93 -1.34 -4.57
CA VAL A 69 10.99 -0.61 -3.87
C VAL A 69 10.43 0.31 -2.77
N THR A 70 9.34 1.02 -3.04
CA THR A 70 8.78 2.01 -2.11
C THR A 70 8.34 1.44 -0.75
N PRO A 71 7.91 0.16 -0.59
CA PRO A 71 7.63 -0.45 0.70
C PRO A 71 8.78 -0.40 1.71
N LEU A 72 10.03 -0.45 1.25
CA LEU A 72 11.20 -0.32 2.13
C LEU A 72 11.22 1.05 2.81
N ILE A 73 10.95 2.10 2.05
CA ILE A 73 10.95 3.48 2.55
C ILE A 73 9.74 3.69 3.47
N GLY A 74 8.56 3.29 3.01
CA GLY A 74 7.32 3.46 3.77
C GLY A 74 7.30 2.68 5.09
N GLY A 75 7.89 1.48 5.12
CA GLY A 75 8.07 0.69 6.34
C GLY A 75 8.97 1.41 7.35
N ILE A 76 10.14 1.89 6.94
CA ILE A 76 11.08 2.63 7.80
C ILE A 76 10.42 3.90 8.36
N ILE A 77 9.65 4.63 7.54
CA ILE A 77 8.96 5.84 7.98
C ILE A 77 7.89 5.50 9.01
N ALA A 78 7.14 4.42 8.80
CA ALA A 78 6.14 3.97 9.75
C ALA A 78 6.77 3.55 11.09
N ASP A 79 7.82 2.74 11.05
CA ASP A 79 8.51 2.25 12.25
C ASP A 79 9.05 3.38 13.11
N LYS A 80 9.62 4.41 12.48
CA LYS A 80 10.34 5.46 13.22
C LYS A 80 9.49 6.67 13.56
N TYR A 81 8.45 6.98 12.77
CA TYR A 81 7.83 8.31 12.82
C TYR A 81 6.32 8.32 13.02
N ILE A 82 5.55 7.66 12.15
CA ILE A 82 4.09 7.86 12.11
C ILE A 82 3.27 6.67 12.58
N GLY A 83 3.89 5.52 12.80
CA GLY A 83 3.20 4.27 13.17
C GLY A 83 2.46 3.61 11.99
N TYR A 84 2.17 2.33 12.14
CA TYR A 84 1.57 1.54 11.06
C TYR A 84 0.17 2.01 10.67
N ARG A 85 -0.67 2.40 11.66
CA ARG A 85 -2.05 2.83 11.39
C ARG A 85 -2.11 4.07 10.50
N ASN A 86 -1.35 5.11 10.85
CA ASN A 86 -1.32 6.34 10.06
C ASN A 86 -0.75 6.08 8.66
N SER A 87 0.26 5.20 8.55
CA SER A 87 0.84 4.80 7.27
C SER A 87 -0.18 4.08 6.38
N ILE A 88 -0.95 3.14 6.93
CA ILE A 88 -1.98 2.41 6.19
C ILE A 88 -3.05 3.37 5.66
N VAL A 89 -3.55 4.27 6.51
CA VAL A 89 -4.56 5.26 6.11
C VAL A 89 -4.00 6.20 5.04
N MET A 90 -2.80 6.73 5.25
CA MET A 90 -2.13 7.61 4.28
C MET A 90 -1.92 6.92 2.94
N GLY A 91 -1.36 5.71 2.98
CA GLY A 91 -1.13 4.91 1.77
C GLY A 91 -2.42 4.62 1.02
N GLY A 92 -3.47 4.23 1.74
CA GLY A 92 -4.78 3.97 1.17
C GLY A 92 -5.41 5.20 0.50
N ILE A 93 -5.34 6.37 1.13
CA ILE A 93 -5.86 7.62 0.55
C ILE A 93 -5.11 7.98 -0.74
N LEU A 94 -3.78 7.87 -0.75
CA LEU A 94 -2.98 8.15 -1.95
C LEU A 94 -3.31 7.16 -3.08
N MET A 95 -3.46 5.88 -2.79
CA MET A 95 -3.85 4.87 -3.78
C MET A 95 -5.25 5.12 -4.32
N ALA A 96 -6.23 5.41 -3.46
CA ALA A 96 -7.58 5.73 -3.89
C ALA A 96 -7.60 6.97 -4.82
N ALA A 97 -6.90 8.04 -4.45
CA ALA A 97 -6.75 9.23 -5.28
C ALA A 97 -6.11 8.89 -6.63
N GLY A 98 -5.07 8.03 -6.64
CA GLY A 98 -4.43 7.55 -7.86
C GLY A 98 -5.43 6.83 -8.78
N HIS A 99 -6.22 5.91 -8.26
CA HIS A 99 -7.22 5.20 -9.07
C HIS A 99 -8.30 6.13 -9.62
N PHE A 100 -8.77 7.10 -8.83
CA PHE A 100 -9.73 8.08 -9.33
C PHE A 100 -9.11 9.01 -10.39
N PHE A 101 -7.86 9.41 -10.25
CA PHE A 101 -7.20 10.24 -11.25
C PHE A 101 -6.94 9.50 -12.56
N LEU A 102 -6.81 8.16 -12.56
CA LEU A 102 -6.76 7.37 -13.80
C LEU A 102 -8.02 7.46 -14.64
N THR A 103 -9.15 7.91 -14.07
CA THR A 103 -10.37 8.15 -14.83
C THR A 103 -10.32 9.44 -15.67
N ILE A 104 -9.31 10.30 -15.42
CA ILE A 104 -9.10 11.57 -16.14
C ILE A 104 -8.10 11.33 -17.26
N GLU A 105 -8.58 11.39 -18.49
CA GLU A 105 -7.87 10.97 -19.71
C GLU A 105 -6.85 12.02 -20.19
N THR A 106 -5.90 12.40 -19.34
CA THR A 106 -4.79 13.28 -19.73
C THR A 106 -3.45 12.70 -19.31
N PRO A 107 -2.35 12.96 -20.05
CA PRO A 107 -1.03 12.43 -19.72
C PRO A 107 -0.55 12.82 -18.32
N LEU A 108 -0.88 14.03 -17.86
CA LEU A 108 -0.50 14.51 -16.53
C LEU A 108 -1.14 13.65 -15.44
N PHE A 109 -2.46 13.42 -15.53
CA PHE A 109 -3.18 12.60 -14.58
C PHE A 109 -2.80 11.14 -14.69
N PHE A 110 -2.51 10.61 -15.88
CA PHE A 110 -2.06 9.24 -16.08
C PHE A 110 -0.77 8.95 -15.30
N TYR A 111 0.31 9.69 -15.54
CA TYR A 111 1.57 9.48 -14.82
C TYR A 111 1.48 9.85 -13.33
N GLY A 112 0.75 10.92 -13.01
CA GLY A 112 0.47 11.32 -11.64
C GLY A 112 -0.28 10.25 -10.84
N SER A 113 -1.23 9.57 -11.46
CA SER A 113 -1.99 8.46 -10.88
C SER A 113 -1.10 7.28 -10.53
N LEU A 114 -0.26 6.85 -11.47
CA LEU A 114 0.69 5.76 -11.24
C LEU A 114 1.64 6.11 -10.08
N ALA A 115 2.14 7.35 -10.04
CA ALA A 115 3.00 7.82 -8.97
C ALA A 115 2.29 7.85 -7.61
N LEU A 116 1.03 8.29 -7.54
CA LEU A 116 0.22 8.26 -6.31
C LEU A 116 0.03 6.83 -5.81
N ILE A 117 -0.22 5.88 -6.70
CA ILE A 117 -0.37 4.46 -6.35
C ILE A 117 0.96 3.89 -5.86
N ILE A 118 2.09 4.22 -6.50
CA ILE A 118 3.45 3.82 -6.07
C ILE A 118 3.73 4.30 -4.65
N VAL A 119 3.56 5.60 -4.40
CA VAL A 119 3.81 6.19 -3.07
C VAL A 119 2.86 5.60 -2.04
N GLY A 120 1.57 5.51 -2.38
CA GLY A 120 0.54 4.95 -1.50
C GLY A 120 0.80 3.49 -1.15
N ASN A 121 1.16 2.65 -2.11
CA ASN A 121 1.51 1.26 -1.89
C ASN A 121 2.72 1.14 -0.95
N GLY A 122 3.71 2.01 -1.11
CA GLY A 122 4.86 2.08 -0.23
C GLY A 122 4.49 2.24 1.24
N PHE A 123 3.50 3.06 1.55
CA PHE A 123 3.00 3.26 2.92
C PHE A 123 1.99 2.20 3.37
N PHE A 124 1.20 1.63 2.49
CA PHE A 124 0.16 0.67 2.85
C PHE A 124 0.71 -0.73 3.07
N LYS A 125 1.34 -1.28 2.04
CA LYS A 125 1.67 -2.72 1.93
C LYS A 125 2.53 -3.29 3.05
N PRO A 126 3.68 -2.70 3.43
CA PRO A 126 4.50 -3.26 4.49
C PRO A 126 3.81 -3.16 5.85
N ASN A 127 3.05 -2.09 6.06
CA ASN A 127 2.53 -1.72 7.36
C ASN A 127 1.28 -2.51 7.77
N ILE A 128 0.42 -2.89 6.82
CA ILE A 128 -0.75 -3.72 7.12
C ILE A 128 -0.33 -5.14 7.54
N SER A 129 0.68 -5.72 6.89
CA SER A 129 1.23 -7.03 7.26
C SER A 129 1.96 -7.00 8.60
N THR A 130 2.71 -5.92 8.88
CA THR A 130 3.38 -5.72 10.18
C THR A 130 2.35 -5.51 11.29
N LEU A 131 1.30 -4.74 11.05
CA LEU A 131 0.22 -4.56 12.02
C LEU A 131 -0.48 -5.90 12.32
N LEU A 132 -0.76 -6.72 11.29
CA LEU A 132 -1.30 -8.07 11.48
C LEU A 132 -0.41 -8.89 12.41
N GLY A 133 0.89 -8.95 12.11
CA GLY A 133 1.85 -9.69 12.93
C GLY A 133 1.88 -9.23 14.39
N SER A 134 1.66 -7.93 14.63
CA SER A 134 1.65 -7.33 15.97
C SER A 134 0.40 -7.68 16.80
N LEU A 135 -0.67 -8.19 16.18
CA LEU A 135 -1.88 -8.62 16.90
C LEU A 135 -1.68 -9.94 17.63
N TYR A 136 -0.63 -10.68 17.31
CA TYR A 136 -0.28 -11.96 17.93
C TYR A 136 0.98 -11.80 18.78
N GLU A 137 1.02 -12.51 19.90
CA GLU A 137 2.26 -12.67 20.67
C GLU A 137 3.27 -13.55 19.90
N LYS A 138 4.58 -13.37 20.17
CA LYS A 138 5.63 -14.10 19.44
C LYS A 138 5.48 -15.62 19.50
N ALA A 139 4.95 -16.15 20.61
CA ALA A 139 4.75 -17.58 20.83
C ALA A 139 3.33 -18.07 20.49
N ASP A 140 2.44 -17.21 19.96
CA ASP A 140 1.05 -17.59 19.67
C ASP A 140 0.99 -18.52 18.45
N LYS A 141 0.65 -19.78 18.69
CA LYS A 141 0.53 -20.82 17.64
C LYS A 141 -0.51 -20.50 16.56
N ARG A 142 -1.45 -19.58 16.83
CA ARG A 142 -2.48 -19.16 15.87
C ARG A 142 -1.96 -18.16 14.85
N ARG A 143 -0.76 -17.61 15.06
CA ARG A 143 -0.19 -16.56 14.21
C ARG A 143 -0.11 -16.97 12.74
N ASP A 144 0.40 -18.17 12.47
CA ASP A 144 0.57 -18.66 11.10
C ASP A 144 -0.79 -18.90 10.41
N ALA A 145 -1.77 -19.45 11.14
CA ALA A 145 -3.14 -19.58 10.66
C ALA A 145 -3.78 -18.21 10.39
N GLY A 146 -3.51 -17.20 11.23
CA GLY A 146 -3.95 -15.82 11.01
C GLY A 146 -3.39 -15.21 9.74
N PHE A 147 -2.10 -15.43 9.45
CA PHE A 147 -1.50 -15.04 8.17
C PHE A 147 -2.09 -15.80 7.00
N THR A 148 -2.39 -17.09 7.14
CA THR A 148 -3.05 -17.88 6.09
C THR A 148 -4.43 -17.30 5.74
N ILE A 149 -5.24 -16.94 6.74
CA ILE A 149 -6.53 -16.27 6.53
C ILE A 149 -6.32 -14.93 5.81
N PHE A 150 -5.35 -14.14 6.24
CA PHE A 150 -5.04 -12.86 5.60
C PHE A 150 -4.63 -13.03 4.12
N TYR A 151 -3.79 -14.03 3.81
CA TYR A 151 -3.41 -14.36 2.44
C TYR A 151 -4.59 -14.85 1.58
N LEU A 152 -5.58 -15.50 2.18
CA LEU A 152 -6.80 -15.84 1.47
C LEU A 152 -7.51 -14.56 0.96
N GLY A 153 -7.56 -13.50 1.77
CA GLY A 153 -8.09 -12.20 1.34
C GLY A 153 -7.34 -11.61 0.14
N ILE A 154 -5.99 -11.68 0.15
CA ILE A 154 -5.15 -11.28 -0.98
C ILE A 154 -5.57 -12.03 -2.25
N ASN A 155 -5.69 -13.36 -2.17
CA ASN A 155 -5.98 -14.20 -3.33
C ASN A 155 -7.40 -13.98 -3.86
N VAL A 156 -8.39 -13.82 -2.97
CA VAL A 156 -9.78 -13.53 -3.38
C VAL A 156 -9.86 -12.17 -4.09
N GLY A 157 -9.24 -11.12 -3.53
CA GLY A 157 -9.17 -9.82 -4.17
C GLY A 157 -8.47 -9.87 -5.52
N ALA A 158 -7.30 -10.53 -5.59
CA ALA A 158 -6.50 -10.63 -6.82
C ALA A 158 -7.20 -11.44 -7.92
N ALA A 159 -7.94 -12.49 -7.57
CA ALA A 159 -8.63 -13.34 -8.55
C ALA A 159 -9.91 -12.69 -9.09
N SER A 160 -10.68 -12.00 -8.23
CA SER A 160 -11.95 -11.40 -8.62
C SER A 160 -11.77 -10.08 -9.40
N ALA A 161 -10.75 -9.29 -9.06
CA ALA A 161 -10.58 -7.96 -9.59
C ALA A 161 -10.38 -7.88 -11.12
N PRO A 162 -9.50 -8.68 -11.76
CA PRO A 162 -9.35 -8.64 -13.21
C PRO A 162 -10.65 -8.91 -13.95
N LEU A 163 -11.43 -9.90 -13.48
CA LEU A 163 -12.70 -10.27 -14.11
C LEU A 163 -13.72 -9.14 -14.00
N ILE A 164 -13.92 -8.61 -12.80
CA ILE A 164 -14.95 -7.59 -12.56
C ILE A 164 -14.55 -6.25 -13.19
N CYS A 165 -13.31 -5.79 -13.00
CA CYS A 165 -12.87 -4.52 -13.54
C CYS A 165 -12.79 -4.54 -15.08
N ALA A 166 -12.34 -5.67 -15.71
CA ALA A 166 -12.31 -5.79 -17.16
C ALA A 166 -13.73 -5.83 -17.75
N TRP A 167 -14.65 -6.55 -17.12
CA TRP A 167 -16.04 -6.61 -17.55
C TRP A 167 -16.68 -5.21 -17.55
N PHE A 168 -16.49 -4.43 -16.48
CA PHE A 168 -16.98 -3.04 -16.43
C PHE A 168 -16.30 -2.15 -17.47
N ALA A 169 -14.99 -2.31 -17.66
CA ALA A 169 -14.24 -1.54 -18.66
C ALA A 169 -14.70 -1.83 -20.10
N GLU A 170 -15.06 -3.09 -20.39
CA GLU A 170 -15.56 -3.49 -21.71
C GLU A 170 -16.97 -2.95 -21.99
N LEU A 171 -17.87 -3.00 -20.98
CA LEU A 171 -19.26 -2.56 -21.16
C LEU A 171 -19.44 -1.05 -21.14
N TYR A 172 -18.71 -0.35 -20.29
CA TYR A 172 -18.95 1.07 -20.00
C TYR A 172 -17.77 1.98 -20.32
N GLY A 173 -16.60 1.42 -20.64
CA GLY A 173 -15.37 2.14 -20.93
C GLY A 173 -14.31 2.05 -19.81
N TRP A 174 -13.06 2.33 -20.17
CA TRP A 174 -11.88 2.15 -19.33
C TRP A 174 -11.97 2.85 -17.98
N HIS A 175 -12.52 4.07 -17.96
CA HIS A 175 -12.65 4.88 -16.76
C HIS A 175 -13.55 4.22 -15.71
N TYR A 176 -14.56 3.44 -16.09
CA TYR A 176 -15.38 2.69 -15.12
C TYR A 176 -14.62 1.53 -14.47
N GLY A 177 -13.74 0.86 -15.20
CA GLY A 177 -12.87 -0.17 -14.64
C GLY A 177 -11.91 0.40 -13.59
N PHE A 178 -11.31 1.56 -13.87
CA PHE A 178 -10.44 2.25 -12.91
C PHE A 178 -11.24 2.85 -11.74
N LEU A 179 -12.42 3.39 -12.00
CA LEU A 179 -13.34 3.88 -10.99
C LEU A 179 -13.67 2.77 -9.98
N LEU A 180 -13.98 1.58 -10.47
CA LEU A 180 -14.32 0.43 -9.63
C LEU A 180 -13.14 0.00 -8.75
N ALA A 181 -11.91 0.03 -9.29
CA ALA A 181 -10.70 -0.17 -8.49
C ALA A 181 -10.57 0.90 -7.39
N GLY A 182 -10.83 2.17 -7.70
CA GLY A 182 -10.84 3.27 -6.73
C GLY A 182 -11.89 3.08 -5.63
N VAL A 183 -13.10 2.68 -5.99
CA VAL A 183 -14.18 2.37 -5.04
C VAL A 183 -13.77 1.21 -4.12
N GLY A 184 -13.18 0.15 -4.67
CA GLY A 184 -12.63 -0.95 -3.88
C GLY A 184 -11.63 -0.45 -2.82
N MET A 185 -10.68 0.42 -3.23
CA MET A 185 -9.70 0.99 -2.29
C MET A 185 -10.37 1.82 -1.19
N LEU A 186 -11.39 2.62 -1.51
CA LEU A 186 -12.15 3.37 -0.50
C LEU A 186 -12.84 2.45 0.50
N ILE A 187 -13.46 1.36 0.03
CA ILE A 187 -14.07 0.36 0.91
C ILE A 187 -13.02 -0.21 1.86
N GLY A 188 -11.85 -0.58 1.34
CA GLY A 188 -10.73 -1.08 2.15
C GLY A 188 -10.31 -0.12 3.26
N ILE A 189 -10.15 1.17 2.93
CA ILE A 189 -9.82 2.23 3.91
C ILE A 189 -10.94 2.38 4.96
N LEU A 190 -12.20 2.41 4.53
CA LEU A 190 -13.34 2.55 5.43
C LEU A 190 -13.45 1.38 6.41
N VAL A 191 -13.21 0.15 5.93
CA VAL A 191 -13.14 -1.05 6.78
C VAL A 191 -12.02 -0.90 7.80
N PHE A 192 -10.82 -0.48 7.37
CA PHE A 192 -9.69 -0.27 8.28
C PHE A 192 -10.00 0.78 9.36
N ILE A 193 -10.52 1.96 8.96
CA ILE A 193 -10.90 3.05 9.88
C ILE A 193 -12.00 2.59 10.84
N ARG A 194 -12.96 1.78 10.37
CA ARG A 194 -13.97 1.19 11.24
C ARG A 194 -13.35 0.29 12.31
N GLY A 195 -12.37 -0.53 11.93
CA GLY A 195 -11.61 -1.36 12.87
C GLY A 195 -10.87 -0.51 13.91
N GLU A 196 -10.26 0.58 13.49
CA GLU A 196 -9.57 1.51 14.39
C GLU A 196 -10.54 2.17 15.38
N LYS A 197 -11.69 2.68 14.91
CA LYS A 197 -12.75 3.26 15.76
C LYS A 197 -13.31 2.25 16.77
N ASN A 198 -13.42 0.99 16.38
CA ASN A 198 -13.86 -0.10 17.27
C ASN A 198 -12.73 -0.59 18.19
N ASN A 199 -11.58 0.08 18.20
CA ASN A 199 -10.40 -0.24 19.01
C ASN A 199 -9.93 -1.70 18.93
N VAL A 200 -10.14 -2.36 17.76
CA VAL A 200 -9.77 -3.77 17.59
C VAL A 200 -8.26 -3.99 17.53
N PHE A 201 -7.49 -2.95 17.22
CA PHE A 201 -6.02 -2.98 17.18
C PHE A 201 -5.39 -2.58 18.53
N ARG A 202 -6.18 -2.13 19.52
CA ARG A 202 -5.75 -1.72 20.89
C ARG A 202 -4.63 -0.68 20.83
N ASP A 203 -3.45 -1.03 21.37
CA ASP A 203 -2.22 -0.23 21.39
C ASP A 203 -1.31 -0.44 20.16
N LYS A 204 -1.60 -1.48 19.35
CA LYS A 204 -0.73 -1.88 18.23
C LYS A 204 -0.74 -0.87 17.09
N GLY A 205 0.42 -0.65 16.50
CA GLY A 205 0.58 0.21 15.32
C GLY A 205 0.41 1.71 15.55
N ARG A 206 0.37 2.16 16.81
CA ARG A 206 0.35 3.58 17.16
C ARG A 206 1.69 4.25 16.85
N VAL A 207 1.71 5.56 16.93
CA VAL A 207 2.91 6.38 16.76
C VAL A 207 3.98 5.97 17.78
N PRO A 208 5.24 5.72 17.34
CA PRO A 208 6.30 5.24 18.24
C PRO A 208 6.66 6.24 19.35
N ASN A 209 6.64 7.54 19.04
CA ASN A 209 6.93 8.60 20.00
C ASN A 209 5.92 9.74 19.84
N GLU A 210 4.93 9.79 20.73
CA GLU A 210 3.87 10.80 20.67
C GLU A 210 4.37 12.22 20.89
N LEU A 211 5.40 12.45 21.71
CA LEU A 211 5.95 13.77 21.97
C LEU A 211 6.59 14.35 20.70
N ASN A 212 7.43 13.55 20.03
CA ASN A 212 8.05 13.95 18.78
C ASN A 212 7.00 14.13 17.66
N TYR A 213 6.00 13.25 17.61
CA TYR A 213 4.92 13.34 16.61
C TYR A 213 4.12 14.63 16.73
N LYS A 214 3.83 15.08 17.98
CA LYS A 214 3.08 16.31 18.25
C LYS A 214 3.92 17.58 18.10
N LYS A 215 5.26 17.47 18.11
CA LYS A 215 6.16 18.62 17.94
C LYS A 215 5.96 19.25 16.57
N LYS A 216 5.61 20.52 16.54
CA LYS A 216 5.43 21.29 15.31
C LYS A 216 6.74 21.90 14.85
N ILE A 217 7.09 21.71 13.58
CA ILE A 217 8.18 22.40 12.89
C ILE A 217 7.56 23.12 11.69
N ARG A 218 7.73 24.42 11.59
CA ARG A 218 7.10 25.28 10.56
C ARG A 218 5.57 25.11 10.51
N GLY A 219 4.91 24.96 11.66
CA GLY A 219 3.46 24.84 11.78
C GLY A 219 2.89 23.43 11.56
N LEU A 220 3.67 22.48 11.06
CA LEU A 220 3.26 21.11 10.80
C LEU A 220 3.81 20.16 11.86
N ASN A 221 2.96 19.24 12.33
CA ASN A 221 3.43 18.11 13.13
C ASN A 221 4.16 17.08 12.22
N GLN A 222 4.80 16.09 12.82
CA GLN A 222 5.59 15.09 12.10
C GLN A 222 4.77 14.36 11.02
N GLY A 223 3.51 14.02 11.30
CA GLY A 223 2.61 13.43 10.31
C GLY A 223 2.36 14.35 9.11
N GLY A 224 2.10 15.64 9.35
CA GLY A 224 1.92 16.63 8.29
C GLY A 224 3.16 16.82 7.43
N GLN A 225 4.37 16.78 8.05
CA GLN A 225 5.63 16.86 7.29
C GLN A 225 5.80 15.64 6.37
N ILE A 226 5.47 14.44 6.84
CA ILE A 226 5.55 13.21 6.04
C ILE A 226 4.51 13.23 4.92
N TRP A 227 3.28 13.74 5.17
CA TRP A 227 2.30 13.97 4.12
C TRP A 227 2.83 14.90 3.03
N CYS A 228 3.43 16.03 3.41
CA CYS A 228 4.05 16.94 2.45
C CYS A 228 5.16 16.25 1.64
N MET A 229 6.05 15.51 2.29
CA MET A 229 7.10 14.77 1.59
C MET A 229 6.55 13.72 0.63
N ALA A 230 5.53 12.97 1.04
CA ALA A 230 4.86 12.00 0.19
C ALA A 230 4.25 12.66 -1.06
N ILE A 231 3.53 13.78 -0.89
CA ILE A 231 2.94 14.52 -2.01
C ILE A 231 4.03 15.11 -2.92
N LEU A 232 5.08 15.69 -2.34
CA LEU A 232 6.21 16.26 -3.11
C LEU A 232 7.02 15.18 -3.87
N SER A 233 6.99 13.92 -3.43
CA SER A 233 7.62 12.82 -4.15
C SER A 233 6.83 12.36 -5.39
N VAL A 234 5.53 12.64 -5.46
CA VAL A 234 4.66 12.21 -6.58
C VAL A 234 5.18 12.71 -7.94
N PRO A 235 5.51 14.00 -8.16
CA PRO A 235 6.07 14.43 -9.44
C PRO A 235 7.37 13.70 -9.82
N VAL A 236 8.22 13.38 -8.83
CA VAL A 236 9.47 12.66 -9.06
C VAL A 236 9.19 11.26 -9.59
N PHE A 237 8.31 10.50 -8.91
CA PHE A 237 7.90 9.17 -9.37
C PHE A 237 7.16 9.21 -10.72
N ALA A 238 6.33 10.23 -10.95
CA ALA A 238 5.67 10.43 -12.24
C ALA A 238 6.67 10.61 -13.38
N LEU A 239 7.73 11.40 -13.16
CA LEU A 239 8.81 11.60 -14.13
C LEU A 239 9.60 10.31 -14.35
N ILE A 240 9.93 9.56 -13.31
CA ILE A 240 10.63 8.27 -13.45
C ILE A 240 9.81 7.29 -14.31
N VAL A 241 8.51 7.17 -14.06
CA VAL A 241 7.63 6.30 -14.87
C VAL A 241 7.49 6.81 -16.30
N LYS A 242 7.38 8.14 -16.49
CA LYS A 242 7.29 8.75 -17.82
C LYS A 242 8.55 8.50 -18.65
N PHE A 243 9.71 8.65 -18.03
CA PHE A 243 11.02 8.43 -18.66
C PHE A 243 11.55 7.02 -18.39
N HIS A 244 10.68 6.03 -18.48
CA HIS A 244 10.99 4.61 -18.21
C HIS A 244 12.15 4.05 -19.03
N GLU A 245 12.52 4.64 -20.13
CA GLU A 245 13.67 4.23 -20.95
C GLU A 245 14.99 4.31 -20.16
N PHE A 246 15.05 5.15 -19.13
CA PHE A 246 16.20 5.27 -18.22
C PHE A 246 16.12 4.36 -16.98
N GLU A 247 15.04 3.56 -16.83
CA GLU A 247 14.83 2.71 -15.67
C GLU A 247 15.99 1.76 -15.39
N HIS A 248 16.59 1.19 -16.44
CA HIS A 248 17.70 0.27 -16.29
C HIS A 248 18.91 0.91 -15.57
N TYR A 249 19.18 2.20 -15.77
CA TYR A 249 20.23 2.90 -15.01
C TYR A 249 19.89 3.03 -13.53
N LEU A 250 18.62 3.32 -13.21
CA LEU A 250 18.15 3.43 -11.83
C LEU A 250 18.20 2.08 -11.11
N VAL A 251 17.83 0.99 -11.79
CA VAL A 251 17.94 -0.38 -11.27
C VAL A 251 19.41 -0.74 -11.01
N TRP A 252 20.32 -0.42 -11.93
CA TRP A 252 21.75 -0.66 -11.73
C TRP A 252 22.31 0.13 -10.54
N ILE A 253 21.96 1.42 -10.41
CA ILE A 253 22.39 2.26 -9.29
C ILE A 253 21.84 1.69 -7.96
N ALA A 254 20.56 1.32 -7.91
CA ALA A 254 19.96 0.73 -6.72
C ALA A 254 20.59 -0.61 -6.36
N THR A 255 20.90 -1.47 -7.35
CA THR A 255 21.57 -2.76 -7.15
C THR A 255 22.99 -2.59 -6.61
N LEU A 256 23.75 -1.66 -7.17
CA LEU A 256 25.10 -1.35 -6.70
C LEU A 256 25.07 -0.79 -5.27
N PHE A 257 24.10 0.09 -4.96
CA PHE A 257 23.94 0.66 -3.62
C PHE A 257 23.57 -0.42 -2.59
N LEU A 258 22.58 -1.26 -2.91
CA LEU A 258 22.16 -2.37 -2.04
C LEU A 258 23.27 -3.41 -1.87
N GLY A 259 23.98 -3.77 -2.94
CA GLY A 259 25.11 -4.68 -2.89
C GLY A 259 26.26 -4.12 -2.04
N GLY A 260 26.57 -2.84 -2.21
CA GLY A 260 27.58 -2.16 -1.39
C GLY A 260 27.17 -2.08 0.09
N TYR A 261 25.89 -1.79 0.36
CA TYR A 261 25.34 -1.77 1.73
C TYR A 261 25.36 -3.15 2.38
N MET A 262 24.98 -4.21 1.66
CA MET A 262 25.08 -5.59 2.14
C MET A 262 26.53 -5.98 2.44
N MET A 263 27.49 -5.65 1.56
CA MET A 263 28.91 -5.90 1.80
C MET A 263 29.42 -5.13 3.03
N TYR A 264 28.96 -3.88 3.21
CA TYR A 264 29.27 -3.10 4.41
C TYR A 264 28.77 -3.76 5.67
N ILE A 265 27.52 -4.26 5.69
CA ILE A 265 26.95 -4.99 6.82
C ILE A 265 27.75 -6.26 7.10
N LEU A 266 27.99 -7.09 6.09
CA LEU A 266 28.73 -8.35 6.24
C LEU A 266 30.15 -8.13 6.80
N LYS A 267 30.81 -7.07 6.39
CA LYS A 267 32.15 -6.72 6.89
C LYS A 267 32.14 -6.25 8.35
N ASN A 268 31.04 -5.71 8.85
CA ASN A 268 30.94 -5.20 10.23
C ASN A 268 30.27 -6.21 11.19
N VAL A 269 29.76 -7.35 10.70
CA VAL A 269 29.18 -8.44 11.51
C VAL A 269 30.16 -9.60 11.67
N SER A 270 31.23 -9.65 10.86
CA SER A 270 32.37 -10.57 11.02
C SER A 270 33.42 -9.96 11.94
#